data_36f0defdaf5d57dad0c2268460f956d5
#
_entry.id   36f0defdaf5d57dad0c2268460f956d5
#
_cell.length_a   1.000
_cell.length_b   1.000
_cell.length_c   1.000
_cell.angle_alpha   90.00
_cell.angle_beta   90.00
_cell.angle_gamma   90.00
#
_symmetry.space_group_name_H-M   'P 1'
#
loop_
_entity.id
_entity.type
_entity.pdbx_description
1 polymer ?
#
loop_
_entity_poly.entity_id
_entity_poly.type
_entity_poly.pdbx_seq_one_letter_code
_entity_poly.pdbx_strand_id
1 'polypeptide(L)'
;MDPKFFRKYSDMIVEAENLVDINQVASGLEFLPTTKLAKQYKYVDNGQPHKMPPMTYTQVQQQMQVDTITGDGKETTNTAEPGDIMLSGPSQENYVIKSAKFGKLYQGEIGSTVIPEQSPRQVAVYTAPQAVQFTAPWGESMVIKPGDYLVKDGDAGYYRIAKAEYEQTYNPPGK
;
A
#
# COMPACT_ATOMS: atom_id res chain seq x y z
N MET A 1 -4.76 16.03 -12.87
CA MET A 1 -3.98 15.81 -11.61
C MET A 1 -4.29 16.93 -10.64
N ASP A 2 -4.52 16.55 -9.37
CA ASP A 2 -4.76 17.55 -8.32
C ASP A 2 -3.49 18.41 -8.12
N PRO A 3 -3.58 19.76 -8.28
CA PRO A 3 -2.42 20.64 -8.09
C PRO A 3 -1.78 20.50 -6.69
N LYS A 4 -2.57 20.24 -5.66
CA LYS A 4 -2.10 20.05 -4.31
C LYS A 4 -1.23 18.77 -4.18
N PHE A 5 -1.66 17.68 -4.79
CA PHE A 5 -0.88 16.44 -4.84
C PHE A 5 0.42 16.63 -5.60
N PHE A 6 0.36 17.27 -6.77
CA PHE A 6 1.54 17.50 -7.60
C PHE A 6 2.60 18.30 -6.87
N ARG A 7 2.20 19.38 -6.18
CA ARG A 7 3.12 20.22 -5.40
C ARG A 7 3.79 19.44 -4.29
N LYS A 8 3.02 18.67 -3.51
CA LYS A 8 3.54 17.87 -2.40
C LYS A 8 4.54 16.83 -2.87
N TYR A 9 4.24 16.13 -3.95
CA TYR A 9 5.13 15.14 -4.54
C TYR A 9 6.42 15.78 -5.06
N SER A 10 6.32 16.93 -5.71
CA SER A 10 7.47 17.67 -6.21
C SER A 10 8.41 18.10 -5.07
N ASP A 11 7.87 18.56 -3.95
CA ASP A 11 8.65 18.96 -2.79
C ASP A 11 9.42 17.77 -2.20
N MET A 12 8.79 16.59 -2.12
CA MET A 12 9.44 15.36 -1.67
C MET A 12 10.60 14.98 -2.60
N ILE A 13 10.44 15.09 -3.90
CA ILE A 13 11.48 14.77 -4.90
C ILE A 13 12.66 15.73 -4.78
N VAL A 14 12.40 17.02 -4.59
CA VAL A 14 13.46 18.04 -4.40
C VAL A 14 14.31 17.72 -3.18
N GLU A 15 13.70 17.28 -2.08
CA GLU A 15 14.42 16.89 -0.87
C GLU A 15 15.21 15.59 -1.06
N ALA A 16 14.79 14.71 -1.97
CA ALA A 16 15.39 13.41 -2.24
C ALA A 16 16.09 13.39 -3.60
N GLU A 17 17.08 14.29 -3.80
CA GLU A 17 17.75 14.46 -5.10
C GLU A 17 18.46 13.21 -5.59
N ASN A 18 19.05 12.41 -4.68
CA ASN A 18 19.90 11.28 -5.03
C ASN A 18 19.22 9.95 -4.72
N LEU A 19 19.36 9.03 -5.67
CA LEU A 19 18.96 7.64 -5.47
C LEU A 19 19.96 6.98 -4.51
N VAL A 20 19.49 6.47 -3.39
CA VAL A 20 20.32 5.82 -2.39
C VAL A 20 20.22 4.29 -2.49
N ASP A 21 21.23 3.60 -1.97
CA ASP A 21 21.16 2.16 -1.78
C ASP A 21 20.33 1.87 -0.54
N ILE A 22 19.11 1.36 -0.73
CA ILE A 22 18.19 1.11 0.37
C ILE A 22 18.72 0.04 1.34
N ASN A 23 19.58 -0.86 0.89
CA ASN A 23 20.20 -1.86 1.77
C ASN A 23 21.08 -1.20 2.84
N GLN A 24 21.77 -0.14 2.48
CA GLN A 24 22.59 0.61 3.45
C GLN A 24 21.70 1.35 4.44
N VAL A 25 20.62 1.95 3.98
CA VAL A 25 19.64 2.60 4.86
C VAL A 25 19.03 1.58 5.81
N ALA A 26 18.60 0.44 5.30
CA ALA A 26 17.99 -0.62 6.09
C ALA A 26 18.93 -1.16 7.18
N SER A 27 20.24 -1.22 6.91
CA SER A 27 21.23 -1.72 7.87
C SER A 27 21.29 -0.87 9.14
N GLY A 28 20.89 0.40 9.08
CA GLY A 28 20.84 1.32 10.22
C GLY A 28 19.50 1.37 10.94
N LEU A 29 18.52 0.58 10.51
CA LEU A 29 17.18 0.59 11.08
C LEU A 29 16.88 -0.70 11.85
N GLU A 30 16.01 -0.57 12.85
CA GLU A 30 15.55 -1.72 13.62
C GLU A 30 14.28 -2.30 13.00
N PHE A 31 14.38 -3.50 12.42
CA PHE A 31 13.24 -4.21 11.86
C PHE A 31 12.59 -5.10 12.93
N LEU A 32 11.28 -4.97 13.06
CA LEU A 32 10.48 -5.73 14.01
C LEU A 32 9.38 -6.49 13.28
N PRO A 33 9.00 -7.67 13.75
CA PRO A 33 7.88 -8.39 13.17
C PRO A 33 6.58 -7.63 13.40
N THR A 34 5.74 -7.55 12.38
CA THR A 34 4.47 -6.84 12.43
C THR A 34 3.44 -7.60 11.60
N THR A 35 2.24 -7.69 12.12
CA THR A 35 1.11 -8.28 11.42
C THR A 35 0.15 -7.19 10.94
N LYS A 36 -0.58 -7.49 9.88
CA LYS A 36 -1.66 -6.61 9.44
C LYS A 36 -2.81 -6.63 10.45
N LEU A 37 -3.51 -5.51 10.54
CA LEU A 37 -4.74 -5.45 11.32
C LEU A 37 -5.76 -6.43 10.71
N ALA A 38 -6.43 -7.19 11.58
CA ALA A 38 -7.45 -8.16 11.15
C ALA A 38 -8.78 -7.46 10.85
N LYS A 39 -8.75 -6.42 10.01
CA LYS A 39 -9.94 -5.69 9.61
C LYS A 39 -10.75 -6.53 8.63
N GLN A 40 -12.04 -6.53 8.83
CA GLN A 40 -12.97 -7.28 7.98
C GLN A 40 -13.37 -6.44 6.77
N TYR A 41 -13.29 -7.06 5.59
CA TYR A 41 -13.79 -6.48 4.34
C TYR A 41 -15.02 -7.27 3.92
N LYS A 42 -16.14 -6.56 3.73
CA LYS A 42 -17.40 -7.18 3.35
C LYS A 42 -17.55 -7.21 1.84
N TYR A 43 -18.10 -8.28 1.32
CA TYR A 43 -18.41 -8.37 -0.09
C TYR A 43 -19.58 -7.47 -0.47
N VAL A 44 -19.43 -6.77 -1.59
CA VAL A 44 -20.49 -5.95 -2.20
C VAL A 44 -20.67 -6.42 -3.64
N ASP A 45 -21.85 -6.82 -3.98
CA ASP A 45 -22.15 -7.26 -5.34
C ASP A 45 -22.19 -6.06 -6.30
N ASN A 46 -21.52 -6.16 -7.45
CA ASN A 46 -21.49 -5.15 -8.50
C ASN A 46 -21.04 -3.76 -8.03
N GLY A 47 -20.05 -3.69 -7.15
CA GLY A 47 -19.49 -2.42 -6.68
C GLY A 47 -18.90 -1.57 -7.80
N GLN A 48 -18.99 -0.25 -7.64
CA GLN A 48 -18.47 0.74 -8.58
C GLN A 48 -17.25 1.46 -7.98
N PRO A 49 -16.22 1.77 -8.79
CA PRO A 49 -15.09 2.56 -8.30
C PRO A 49 -15.56 3.86 -7.64
N HIS A 50 -14.92 4.24 -6.56
CA HIS A 50 -15.18 5.47 -5.79
C HIS A 50 -16.56 5.60 -5.18
N LYS A 51 -17.41 4.58 -5.34
CA LYS A 51 -18.77 4.54 -4.77
C LYS A 51 -18.98 3.42 -3.77
N MET A 52 -17.96 2.59 -3.56
CA MET A 52 -18.05 1.50 -2.59
C MET A 52 -17.88 2.05 -1.17
N PRO A 53 -18.65 1.54 -0.21
CA PRO A 53 -18.43 1.89 1.19
C PRO A 53 -17.02 1.51 1.64
N PRO A 54 -16.47 2.17 2.67
CA PRO A 54 -15.19 1.75 3.24
C PRO A 54 -15.23 0.29 3.70
N MET A 55 -14.08 -0.38 3.63
CA MET A 55 -13.92 -1.76 4.10
C MET A 55 -14.80 -2.75 3.38
N THR A 56 -14.94 -2.56 2.07
CA THR A 56 -15.70 -3.47 1.19
C THR A 56 -14.85 -3.88 -0.01
N TYR A 57 -15.27 -4.94 -0.68
CA TYR A 57 -14.64 -5.38 -1.91
C TYR A 57 -15.69 -5.99 -2.84
N THR A 58 -15.37 -6.03 -4.12
CA THR A 58 -16.20 -6.68 -5.14
C THR A 58 -15.30 -7.43 -6.13
N GLN A 59 -15.87 -8.40 -6.83
CA GLN A 59 -15.20 -9.02 -7.95
C GLN A 59 -15.57 -8.28 -9.24
N VAL A 60 -14.58 -7.88 -10.00
CA VAL A 60 -14.76 -7.13 -11.23
C VAL A 60 -15.33 -8.06 -12.30
N GLN A 61 -16.40 -7.63 -12.95
CA GLN A 61 -17.07 -8.41 -14.02
C GLN A 61 -16.74 -7.89 -15.42
N GLN A 62 -16.38 -6.62 -15.53
CA GLN A 62 -15.98 -5.99 -16.78
C GLN A 62 -14.71 -5.19 -16.58
N GLN A 63 -13.89 -5.08 -17.61
CA GLN A 63 -12.70 -4.25 -17.56
C GLN A 63 -13.04 -2.83 -17.14
N MET A 64 -12.29 -2.29 -16.19
CA MET A 64 -12.48 -0.92 -15.72
C MET A 64 -11.16 -0.33 -15.23
N GLN A 65 -11.06 1.00 -15.26
CA GLN A 65 -9.93 1.71 -14.68
C GLN A 65 -10.25 2.14 -13.25
N VAL A 66 -9.28 1.95 -12.36
CA VAL A 66 -9.42 2.25 -10.93
C VAL A 66 -8.28 3.17 -10.52
N ASP A 67 -8.62 4.35 -9.99
CA ASP A 67 -7.66 5.29 -9.42
C ASP A 67 -7.50 4.99 -7.92
N THR A 68 -6.26 4.87 -7.47
CA THR A 68 -5.94 4.81 -6.04
C THR A 68 -5.57 6.20 -5.57
N ILE A 69 -6.39 6.75 -4.66
CA ILE A 69 -6.21 8.10 -4.11
C ILE A 69 -5.99 7.95 -2.61
N THR A 70 -4.81 8.36 -2.15
CA THR A 70 -4.42 8.32 -0.73
C THR A 70 -4.42 9.73 -0.15
N GLY A 71 -4.02 9.86 1.13
CA GLY A 71 -3.83 11.17 1.77
C GLY A 71 -2.77 12.02 1.09
N ASP A 72 -1.84 11.41 0.33
CA ASP A 72 -0.85 12.11 -0.46
C ASP A 72 -1.34 12.45 -1.88
N GLY A 73 -2.60 12.14 -2.22
CA GLY A 73 -3.22 12.38 -3.51
C GLY A 73 -3.30 11.12 -4.35
N LYS A 74 -3.45 11.30 -5.68
CA LYS A 74 -3.53 10.17 -6.61
C LYS A 74 -2.19 9.45 -6.68
N GLU A 75 -2.18 8.18 -6.24
CA GLU A 75 -0.99 7.35 -6.24
C GLU A 75 -0.78 6.67 -7.61
N THR A 76 -1.83 6.08 -8.16
CA THR A 76 -1.74 5.32 -9.41
C THR A 76 -3.12 5.14 -10.05
N THR A 77 -3.12 4.77 -11.33
CA THR A 77 -4.30 4.28 -12.06
C THR A 77 -3.99 2.86 -12.53
N ASN A 78 -4.86 1.93 -12.19
CA ASN A 78 -4.74 0.53 -12.61
C ASN A 78 -5.93 0.11 -13.44
N THR A 79 -5.71 -0.84 -14.34
CA THR A 79 -6.79 -1.48 -15.11
C THR A 79 -7.15 -2.77 -14.40
N ALA A 80 -8.41 -2.89 -14.01
CA ALA A 80 -8.96 -4.13 -13.45
C ALA A 80 -9.57 -4.95 -14.57
N GLU A 81 -9.23 -6.23 -14.62
CA GLU A 81 -9.76 -7.18 -15.58
C GLU A 81 -10.87 -8.02 -14.95
N PRO A 82 -11.76 -8.64 -15.74
CA PRO A 82 -12.76 -9.56 -15.20
C PRO A 82 -12.12 -10.63 -14.31
N GLY A 83 -12.67 -10.83 -13.13
CA GLY A 83 -12.14 -11.76 -12.13
C GLY A 83 -11.21 -11.12 -11.11
N ASP A 84 -10.65 -9.94 -11.39
CA ASP A 84 -9.86 -9.21 -10.42
C ASP A 84 -10.74 -8.71 -9.28
N ILE A 85 -10.10 -8.34 -8.17
CA ILE A 85 -10.80 -7.83 -7.00
C ILE A 85 -10.55 -6.32 -6.88
N MET A 86 -11.62 -5.56 -6.73
CA MET A 86 -11.54 -4.15 -6.36
C MET A 86 -11.88 -4.01 -4.88
N LEU A 87 -10.97 -3.41 -4.13
CA LEU A 87 -11.10 -3.30 -2.68
C LEU A 87 -11.15 -1.82 -2.29
N SER A 88 -12.09 -1.47 -1.41
CA SER A 88 -12.20 -0.13 -0.83
C SER A 88 -11.66 -0.15 0.60
N GLY A 89 -10.60 0.61 0.83
CA GLY A 89 -9.95 0.69 2.14
C GLY A 89 -10.68 1.59 3.12
N PRO A 90 -10.07 1.83 4.30
CA PRO A 90 -10.72 2.62 5.37
C PRO A 90 -11.10 4.04 4.99
N SER A 91 -10.35 4.66 4.06
CA SER A 91 -10.61 6.03 3.58
C SER A 91 -11.29 6.03 2.21
N GLN A 92 -11.92 4.92 1.83
CA GLN A 92 -12.54 4.71 0.51
C GLN A 92 -11.54 4.77 -0.65
N GLU A 93 -10.24 4.61 -0.37
CA GLU A 93 -9.23 4.42 -1.40
C GLU A 93 -9.43 3.06 -2.07
N ASN A 94 -9.37 3.04 -3.42
CA ASN A 94 -9.63 1.84 -4.19
C ASN A 94 -8.32 1.18 -4.63
N TYR A 95 -8.26 -0.14 -4.49
CA TYR A 95 -7.12 -0.95 -4.90
C TYR A 95 -7.59 -2.06 -5.83
N VAL A 96 -6.73 -2.39 -6.81
CA VAL A 96 -6.96 -3.56 -7.67
C VAL A 96 -6.03 -4.67 -7.20
N ILE A 97 -6.61 -5.83 -6.92
CA ILE A 97 -5.86 -7.02 -6.53
C ILE A 97 -6.13 -8.08 -7.59
N LYS A 98 -5.08 -8.58 -8.23
CA LYS A 98 -5.21 -9.60 -9.25
C LYS A 98 -5.78 -10.88 -8.64
N SER A 99 -6.69 -11.54 -9.38
CA SER A 99 -7.38 -12.73 -8.89
C SER A 99 -6.42 -13.80 -8.37
N ALA A 100 -5.27 -13.98 -9.02
CA ALA A 100 -4.26 -14.97 -8.62
C ALA A 100 -3.58 -14.62 -7.29
N LYS A 101 -3.61 -13.36 -6.86
CA LYS A 101 -2.99 -12.91 -5.62
C LYS A 101 -3.96 -12.79 -4.46
N PHE A 102 -5.25 -12.66 -4.73
CA PHE A 102 -6.22 -12.40 -3.67
C PHE A 102 -6.20 -13.47 -2.58
N GLY A 103 -6.18 -14.74 -2.96
CA GLY A 103 -6.15 -15.85 -2.00
C GLY A 103 -4.88 -15.91 -1.16
N LYS A 104 -3.79 -15.28 -1.59
CA LYS A 104 -2.53 -15.19 -0.82
C LYS A 104 -2.52 -13.99 0.12
N LEU A 105 -3.26 -12.93 -0.21
CA LEU A 105 -3.25 -11.68 0.55
C LEU A 105 -4.41 -11.57 1.53
N TYR A 106 -5.47 -12.33 1.31
CA TYR A 106 -6.67 -12.30 2.16
C TYR A 106 -7.13 -13.70 2.50
N GLN A 107 -7.65 -13.86 3.71
CA GLN A 107 -8.24 -15.09 4.22
C GLN A 107 -9.77 -15.02 4.07
N GLY A 108 -10.36 -16.04 3.50
CA GLY A 108 -11.79 -16.14 3.25
C GLY A 108 -12.07 -16.39 1.77
N GLU A 109 -13.32 -16.68 1.44
CA GLU A 109 -13.75 -16.93 0.08
C GLU A 109 -14.35 -15.68 -0.54
N ILE A 110 -14.18 -15.52 -1.87
CA ILE A 110 -14.83 -14.45 -2.62
C ILE A 110 -16.35 -14.57 -2.43
N GLY A 111 -17.00 -13.45 -2.10
CA GLY A 111 -18.43 -13.41 -1.80
C GLY A 111 -18.74 -13.48 -0.31
N SER A 112 -17.75 -13.71 0.54
CA SER A 112 -17.89 -13.70 1.99
C SER A 112 -17.05 -12.57 2.61
N THR A 113 -17.12 -12.42 3.92
CA THR A 113 -16.24 -11.52 4.65
C THR A 113 -14.82 -12.08 4.62
N VAL A 114 -13.84 -11.24 4.28
CA VAL A 114 -12.42 -11.61 4.25
C VAL A 114 -11.63 -10.70 5.18
N ILE A 115 -10.48 -11.20 5.63
CA ILE A 115 -9.51 -10.42 6.42
C ILE A 115 -8.15 -10.51 5.77
N PRO A 116 -7.26 -9.51 5.98
CA PRO A 116 -5.89 -9.60 5.49
C PRO A 116 -5.16 -10.81 6.07
N GLU A 117 -4.28 -11.38 5.26
CA GLU A 117 -3.40 -12.47 5.68
C GLU A 117 -2.53 -12.00 6.84
N GLN A 118 -2.36 -12.86 7.87
CA GLN A 118 -1.82 -12.49 9.18
C GLN A 118 -0.35 -12.89 9.40
N SER A 119 0.36 -13.36 8.36
CA SER A 119 1.78 -13.69 8.51
C SER A 119 2.60 -12.46 8.86
N PRO A 120 3.55 -12.57 9.79
CA PRO A 120 4.39 -11.43 10.16
C PRO A 120 5.27 -10.94 9.01
N ARG A 121 5.46 -9.63 8.96
CA ARG A 121 6.40 -8.96 8.08
C ARG A 121 7.40 -8.21 8.90
N GLN A 122 8.60 -7.99 8.35
CA GLN A 122 9.64 -7.22 9.00
C GLN A 122 9.51 -5.76 8.58
N VAL A 123 9.32 -4.88 9.55
CA VAL A 123 9.03 -3.45 9.31
C VAL A 123 9.89 -2.60 10.23
N ALA A 124 10.41 -1.51 9.69
CA ALA A 124 11.17 -0.53 10.48
C ALA A 124 10.59 0.87 10.27
N VAL A 125 10.60 1.69 11.31
CA VAL A 125 10.30 3.12 11.19
C VAL A 125 11.52 3.81 10.59
N TYR A 126 11.32 4.61 9.55
CA TYR A 126 12.38 5.42 8.97
C TYR A 126 12.62 6.64 9.87
N THR A 127 13.76 6.66 10.51
CA THR A 127 14.09 7.67 11.56
C THR A 127 15.09 8.73 11.11
N ALA A 128 15.69 8.59 9.92
CA ALA A 128 16.63 9.58 9.42
C ALA A 128 15.93 10.93 9.20
N PRO A 129 16.66 12.05 9.32
CA PRO A 129 16.05 13.37 9.29
C PRO A 129 15.65 13.86 7.90
N GLN A 130 16.09 13.21 6.84
CA GLN A 130 15.85 13.63 5.46
C GLN A 130 15.12 12.56 4.66
N ALA A 131 14.25 13.00 3.75
CA ALA A 131 13.66 12.11 2.75
C ALA A 131 14.76 11.61 1.80
N VAL A 132 14.64 10.36 1.38
CA VAL A 132 15.55 9.77 0.39
C VAL A 132 14.75 9.05 -0.68
N GLN A 133 15.35 8.91 -1.86
CA GLN A 133 14.78 8.18 -2.98
C GLN A 133 15.53 6.86 -3.18
N PHE A 134 14.80 5.79 -3.43
CA PHE A 134 15.37 4.47 -3.63
C PHE A 134 14.54 3.67 -4.64
N THR A 135 15.09 2.55 -5.10
CA THR A 135 14.39 1.67 -6.05
C THR A 135 13.59 0.60 -5.29
N ALA A 136 12.31 0.52 -5.57
CA ALA A 136 11.43 -0.52 -5.04
C ALA A 136 11.69 -1.87 -5.72
N PRO A 137 11.23 -3.00 -5.13
CA PRO A 137 11.46 -4.33 -5.72
C PRO A 137 10.94 -4.50 -7.15
N TRP A 138 9.90 -3.76 -7.53
CA TRP A 138 9.31 -3.78 -8.87
C TRP A 138 9.96 -2.81 -9.85
N GLY A 139 11.09 -2.17 -9.49
CA GLY A 139 11.92 -1.37 -10.37
C GLY A 139 11.60 0.12 -10.42
N GLU A 140 10.53 0.57 -9.80
CA GLU A 140 10.17 1.99 -9.75
C GLU A 140 10.84 2.70 -8.59
N SER A 141 11.08 4.01 -8.74
CA SER A 141 11.60 4.83 -7.66
C SER A 141 10.52 5.15 -6.64
N MET A 142 10.89 5.08 -5.36
CA MET A 142 10.05 5.48 -4.24
C MET A 142 10.78 6.51 -3.38
N VAL A 143 10.02 7.39 -2.75
CA VAL A 143 10.55 8.34 -1.76
C VAL A 143 10.05 7.91 -0.38
N ILE A 144 10.99 7.78 0.58
CA ILE A 144 10.66 7.57 1.98
C ILE A 144 11.03 8.81 2.77
N LYS A 145 10.13 9.28 3.62
CA LYS A 145 10.35 10.47 4.45
C LYS A 145 10.34 10.09 5.93
N PRO A 146 10.91 10.95 6.80
CA PRO A 146 10.93 10.68 8.24
C PRO A 146 9.55 10.33 8.78
N GLY A 147 9.46 9.27 9.56
CA GLY A 147 8.21 8.77 10.13
C GLY A 147 7.48 7.73 9.28
N ASP A 148 7.85 7.57 8.01
CA ASP A 148 7.32 6.49 7.18
C ASP A 148 7.88 5.13 7.61
N TYR A 149 7.36 4.08 7.03
CA TYR A 149 7.75 2.71 7.35
C TYR A 149 8.41 2.06 6.15
N LEU A 150 9.48 1.31 6.42
CA LEU A 150 10.17 0.50 5.42
C LEU A 150 9.84 -0.97 5.68
N VAL A 151 9.30 -1.64 4.67
CA VAL A 151 8.90 -3.05 4.75
C VAL A 151 9.91 -3.89 3.99
N LYS A 152 10.41 -4.95 4.62
CA LYS A 152 11.28 -5.92 3.96
C LYS A 152 10.42 -6.92 3.20
N ASP A 153 10.65 -7.01 1.89
CA ASP A 153 9.92 -7.92 0.99
C ASP A 153 10.80 -9.13 0.66
N GLY A 154 10.94 -10.03 1.63
CA GLY A 154 11.78 -11.23 1.48
C GLY A 154 13.17 -10.86 1.00
N ASP A 155 13.65 -11.53 -0.05
CA ASP A 155 14.93 -11.25 -0.70
C ASP A 155 14.80 -10.24 -1.85
N ALA A 156 13.59 -9.81 -2.19
CA ALA A 156 13.35 -8.91 -3.31
C ALA A 156 13.77 -7.46 -3.03
N GLY A 157 13.83 -7.06 -1.77
CA GLY A 157 14.22 -5.71 -1.38
C GLY A 157 13.28 -5.10 -0.37
N TYR A 158 13.08 -3.78 -0.48
CA TYR A 158 12.30 -3.02 0.48
C TYR A 158 11.33 -2.09 -0.24
N TYR A 159 10.19 -1.80 0.40
CA TYR A 159 9.27 -0.79 -0.10
C TYR A 159 8.75 0.08 1.05
N ARG A 160 8.28 1.25 0.70
CA ARG A 160 7.80 2.26 1.64
C ARG A 160 6.29 2.15 1.82
N ILE A 161 5.83 2.31 3.06
CA ILE A 161 4.43 2.59 3.37
C ILE A 161 4.39 3.92 4.13
N ALA A 162 3.56 4.85 3.65
CA ALA A 162 3.38 6.13 4.31
C ALA A 162 2.81 5.94 5.72
N LYS A 163 3.20 6.82 6.64
CA LYS A 163 2.83 6.71 8.05
C LYS A 163 1.32 6.53 8.26
N ALA A 164 0.51 7.38 7.63
CA ALA A 164 -0.94 7.34 7.82
C ALA A 164 -1.55 6.03 7.32
N GLU A 165 -1.14 5.56 6.16
CA GLU A 165 -1.61 4.32 5.57
C GLU A 165 -1.14 3.11 6.38
N TYR A 166 0.09 3.14 6.89
CA TYR A 166 0.60 2.07 7.75
C TYR A 166 -0.24 1.91 9.02
N GLU A 167 -0.52 3.01 9.70
CA GLU A 167 -1.27 3.00 10.95
C GLU A 167 -2.70 2.47 10.78
N GLN A 168 -3.25 2.57 9.57
CA GLN A 168 -4.58 2.04 9.25
C GLN A 168 -4.56 0.58 8.82
N THR A 169 -3.41 0.03 8.47
CA THR A 169 -3.28 -1.30 7.85
C THR A 169 -2.56 -2.30 8.73
N TYR A 170 -1.65 -1.85 9.58
CA TYR A 170 -0.77 -2.70 10.37
C TYR A 170 -0.87 -2.38 11.86
N ASN A 171 -0.53 -3.39 12.67
CA ASN A 171 -0.26 -3.15 14.07
C ASN A 171 1.05 -2.35 14.22
N PRO A 172 1.26 -1.65 15.36
CA PRO A 172 2.56 -1.04 15.63
C PRO A 172 3.68 -2.07 15.54
N PRO A 173 4.90 -1.68 15.07
CA PRO A 173 6.01 -2.62 14.93
C PRO A 173 6.28 -3.37 16.25
N GLY A 174 6.45 -4.69 16.15
CA GLY A 174 6.67 -5.55 17.30
C GLY A 174 5.40 -6.07 17.97
N LYS A 175 4.24 -5.77 17.39
CA LYS A 175 2.96 -6.20 17.98
C LYS A 175 2.08 -6.99 17.04
#